data_e91c6ed972d3784be40e749f797179c3
#
_entry.id   e91c6ed972d3784be40e749f797179c3
#
_cell.length_a   1.000
_cell.length_b   1.000
_cell.length_c   1.000
_cell.angle_alpha   90.00
_cell.angle_beta   90.00
_cell.angle_gamma   90.00
#
_symmetry.space_group_name_H-M   'P 1'
#
loop_
_entity.id
_entity.type
_entity.pdbx_description
1 polymer ?
#
loop_
_entity_poly.entity_id
_entity_poly.type
_entity_poly.pdbx_seq_one_letter_code
_entity_poly.pdbx_strand_id
1 'polypeptide(L)' 'MVLAVDIGNTNIVMGCFESDRILFVERLSTNQQSTALEYAIMLKNILEIHSIDMSDFRGGIISS' A
#
# COMPACT_ATOMS: atom_id res chain seq x y z
N MET A 1 -8.87 -9.40 4.51
CA MET A 1 -8.38 -8.30 3.66
C MET A 1 -6.90 -8.46 3.42
N VAL A 2 -6.46 -8.28 2.20
CA VAL A 2 -5.05 -8.44 1.81
C VAL A 2 -4.55 -7.14 1.20
N LEU A 3 -3.36 -6.73 1.61
CA LEU A 3 -2.67 -5.57 1.05
C LEU A 3 -1.51 -6.07 0.19
N ALA A 4 -1.48 -5.66 -1.07
CA ALA A 4 -0.38 -5.97 -1.98
C ALA A 4 0.35 -4.68 -2.33
N VAL A 5 1.67 -4.67 -2.18
CA VAL A 5 2.50 -3.51 -2.48
C VAL A 5 3.61 -3.95 -3.42
N ASP A 6 3.72 -3.29 -4.55
CA ASP A 6 4.77 -3.54 -5.53
C ASP A 6 5.63 -2.29 -5.64
N ILE A 7 6.89 -2.41 -5.23
CA ILE A 7 7.84 -1.29 -5.21
C ILE A 7 8.75 -1.41 -6.42
N GLY A 8 8.55 -0.53 -7.38
CA GLY A 8 9.39 -0.45 -8.58
C GLY A 8 10.38 0.71 -8.51
N ASN A 9 11.18 0.86 -9.55
CA ASN A 9 12.18 1.92 -9.62
C ASN A 9 11.55 3.30 -9.76
N THR A 10 10.40 3.40 -10.39
CA THR A 10 9.75 4.67 -10.67
C THR A 10 8.40 4.83 -10.00
N ASN A 11 7.77 3.73 -9.65
CA ASN A 11 6.43 3.75 -9.07
C ASN A 11 6.28 2.72 -7.97
N ILE A 12 5.41 3.04 -7.02
CA ILE A 12 4.91 2.10 -6.04
C ILE A 12 3.43 1.90 -6.37
N VAL A 13 3.01 0.65 -6.49
CA VAL A 13 1.61 0.31 -6.71
C VAL A 13 1.11 -0.43 -5.48
N MET A 14 0.00 0.05 -4.93
CA MET A 14 -0.60 -0.53 -3.75
C MET A 14 -2.03 -0.94 -4.06
N GLY A 15 -2.39 -2.17 -3.75
CA GLY A 15 -3.74 -2.67 -3.93
C GLY A 15 -4.27 -3.29 -2.65
N CYS A 16 -5.55 -3.08 -2.40
CA CYS A 16 -6.22 -3.70 -1.27
C CYS A 16 -7.36 -4.57 -1.79
N PHE A 17 -7.39 -5.82 -1.31
CA PHE A 17 -8.31 -6.83 -1.82
C PHE A 17 -9.07 -7.47 -0.66
N GLU A 18 -10.35 -7.75 -0.88
CA GLU A 18 -11.17 -8.50 0.06
C GLU A 18 -12.00 -9.49 -0.73
N SER A 19 -11.77 -10.79 -0.48
CA SER A 19 -12.38 -11.90 -1.23
C SER A 19 -12.11 -11.71 -2.72
N ASP A 20 -13.14 -11.53 -3.54
CA ASP A 20 -13.00 -11.33 -4.99
C ASP A 20 -13.04 -9.86 -5.39
N ARG A 21 -13.00 -8.96 -4.41
CA ARG A 21 -13.19 -7.52 -4.66
C ARG A 21 -11.89 -6.77 -4.50
N ILE A 22 -11.66 -5.84 -5.42
CA ILE A 22 -10.60 -4.85 -5.31
C ILE A 22 -11.21 -3.64 -4.63
N LEU A 23 -10.73 -3.31 -3.42
CA LEU A 23 -11.24 -2.16 -2.69
C LEU A 23 -10.64 -0.86 -3.21
N PHE A 24 -9.34 -0.85 -3.50
CA PHE A 24 -8.69 0.28 -4.13
C PHE A 24 -7.36 -0.14 -4.74
N VAL A 25 -6.88 0.65 -5.69
CA VAL A 25 -5.52 0.56 -6.23
C VAL A 25 -4.98 1.98 -6.30
N GLU A 26 -3.83 2.21 -5.70
CA GLU A 26 -3.16 3.50 -5.71
C GLU A 26 -1.77 3.36 -6.31
N ARG A 27 -1.37 4.35 -7.09
CA ARG A 27 -0.05 4.41 -7.69
C ARG A 27 0.64 5.68 -7.22
N LEU A 28 1.87 5.52 -6.73
CA LEU A 28 2.67 6.62 -6.22
C LEU A 28 4.01 6.64 -6.94
N SER A 29 4.57 7.84 -7.08
CA SER A 29 5.93 7.97 -7.62
C SER A 29 6.93 7.55 -6.55
N THR A 30 7.92 6.75 -6.96
CA THR A 30 9.00 6.35 -6.07
C THR A 30 9.97 7.53 -5.92
N ASN A 31 10.31 7.86 -4.68
CA ASN A 31 11.34 8.82 -4.37
C ASN A 31 12.50 8.08 -3.72
N GLN A 32 13.63 8.01 -4.43
CA GLN A 32 14.79 7.26 -3.95
C GLN A 32 15.41 7.86 -2.70
N GLN A 33 15.09 9.12 -2.38
CA GLN A 33 15.57 9.78 -1.18
C GLN A 33 14.68 9.52 0.02
N SER A 34 13.52 8.92 -0.19
CA SER A 34 12.60 8.64 0.91
C SER A 34 13.10 7.47 1.74
N THR A 35 12.94 7.60 3.05
CA THR A 35 13.28 6.55 3.99
C THR A 35 12.14 5.56 4.12
N ALA A 36 12.43 4.41 4.73
CA ALA A 36 11.39 3.42 5.03
C ALA A 36 10.28 4.02 5.89
N LEU A 37 10.64 4.92 6.81
CA LEU A 37 9.65 5.58 7.65
C LEU A 37 8.71 6.46 6.84
N GLU A 38 9.24 7.17 5.84
CA GLU A 38 8.42 8.01 4.98
C GLU A 38 7.42 7.18 4.18
N TYR A 39 7.85 6.03 3.65
CA TYR A 39 6.94 5.12 2.96
C TYR A 39 5.89 4.54 3.90
N ALA A 40 6.26 4.23 5.14
CA ALA A 40 5.31 3.73 6.12
C ALA A 40 4.23 4.76 6.45
N ILE A 41 4.61 6.03 6.59
CA ILE A 41 3.67 7.12 6.84
C ILE A 41 2.74 7.30 5.64
N MET A 42 3.28 7.25 4.44
CA MET A 42 2.51 7.38 3.20
C MET A 42 1.48 6.25 3.08
N LEU A 43 1.90 5.02 3.35
CA LEU A 43 1.04 3.85 3.35
C LEU A 43 -0.11 4.01 4.34
N LYS A 44 0.22 4.43 5.55
CA LYS A 44 -0.77 4.64 6.60
C LYS A 44 -1.79 5.70 6.19
N ASN A 45 -1.33 6.79 5.61
CA ASN A 45 -2.21 7.88 5.16
C ASN A 45 -3.17 7.41 4.09
N ILE A 46 -2.70 6.59 3.14
CA ILE A 46 -3.56 6.05 2.09
C ILE A 46 -4.65 5.18 2.68
N LEU A 47 -4.29 4.33 3.64
CA LEU A 47 -5.27 3.46 4.30
C LEU A 47 -6.31 4.29 5.06
N GLU A 48 -5.89 5.37 5.72
CA GLU A 48 -6.83 6.25 6.41
C GLU A 48 -7.78 6.94 5.45
N ILE A 49 -7.29 7.38 4.29
CA ILE A 49 -8.13 8.02 3.27
C ILE A 49 -9.23 7.05 2.81
N HIS A 50 -8.92 5.77 2.73
CA HIS A 50 -9.88 4.74 2.34
C HIS A 50 -10.65 4.15 3.52
N SER A 51 -10.48 4.71 4.71
CA SER A 51 -11.17 4.28 5.94
C SER A 51 -10.86 2.82 6.29
N ILE A 52 -9.62 2.41 6.08
CA ILE A 52 -9.18 1.05 6.36
C ILE A 52 -8.22 1.08 7.55
N ASP A 53 -8.48 0.21 8.53
CA ASP A 53 -7.63 0.06 9.70
C ASP A 53 -6.59 -1.03 9.43
N MET A 54 -5.36 -0.82 9.88
CA MET A 54 -4.29 -1.81 9.74
C MET A 54 -4.65 -3.15 10.37
N SER A 55 -5.46 -3.15 11.43
CA SER A 55 -5.89 -4.38 12.09
C SER A 55 -6.82 -5.23 11.23
N ASP A 56 -7.36 -4.67 10.15
CA ASP A 56 -8.24 -5.39 9.24
C ASP A 56 -7.48 -6.34 8.31
N PHE A 57 -6.15 -6.20 8.24
CA PHE A 57 -5.35 -7.04 7.37
C PHE A 57 -4.94 -8.32 8.07
N ARG A 58 -5.13 -9.46 7.39
CA ARG A 58 -4.68 -10.76 7.86
C ARG A 58 -3.32 -11.13 7.29
N GLY A 59 -2.84 -10.36 6.35
CA GLY A 59 -1.56 -10.58 5.73
C GLY A 59 -1.30 -9.54 4.66
N GLY A 60 -0.12 -9.57 4.11
CA GLY A 60 0.26 -8.65 3.05
C GLY A 60 1.30 -9.28 2.15
N ILE A 61 1.37 -8.77 0.92
CA ILE A 61 2.35 -9.17 -0.07
C ILE A 61 3.10 -7.93 -0.49
N ILE A 62 4.42 -7.97 -0.34
CA ILE A 62 5.29 -6.88 -0.78
C ILE A 62 6.28 -7.46 -1.78
N SER A 63 6.40 -6.84 -2.94
CA SER A 63 7.38 -7.22 -3.93
C SER A 63 8.15 -6.00 -4.43
N SER A 64 9.33 -6.24 -4.91
CA SER A 64 10.19 -5.16 -5.40
C SER A 64 11.00 -5.62 -6.60
#